data_a021210156a68ee31d255e5ca003ebf2
#
_entry.id   a021210156a68ee31d255e5ca003ebf2
#
_cell.length_a   1.000
_cell.length_b   1.000
_cell.length_c   1.000
_cell.angle_alpha   90.00
_cell.angle_beta   90.00
_cell.angle_gamma   90.00
#
_symmetry.space_group_name_H-M   'P 1'
#
loop_
_entity.id
_entity.type
_entity.pdbx_description
1 polymer ?
#
loop_
_entity_poly.entity_id
_entity_poly.type
_entity_poly.pdbx_seq_one_letter_code
_entity_poly.pdbx_strand_id
1 'polypeptide(L)'
;MSRLVTFGCSHTRGEGVDDPSTESWPAYLGENLGMEVVNKGADGVSNKFIQHEVVNFKFQPDDTVAILWTYPDRTCVFESATECSVTMVPKSLHPLTEHYYKHYHTSYNANFESKVIIHQVNSFLHQKYLPVYNLPILKMLVSNFELIDFDYVNIFFSNFLNDPKYPYGHNKHAGPLANRFYAKEVYKHIYTHGQKEK
;
A
#
# COMPACT_ATOMS: atom_id res chain seq x y z
N MET A 1 4.90 0.25 -23.71
CA MET A 1 4.97 -0.94 -22.83
C MET A 1 4.10 -0.60 -21.63
N SER A 2 3.15 -1.46 -21.26
CA SER A 2 2.29 -1.22 -20.09
C SER A 2 3.12 -1.21 -18.80
N ARG A 3 2.75 -0.35 -17.84
CA ARG A 3 3.47 -0.20 -16.57
C ARG A 3 2.61 -0.66 -15.42
N LEU A 4 3.25 -1.31 -14.45
CA LEU A 4 2.71 -1.52 -13.11
C LEU A 4 3.19 -0.40 -12.20
N VAL A 5 2.29 0.51 -11.83
CA VAL A 5 2.59 1.61 -10.90
C VAL A 5 2.16 1.19 -9.50
N THR A 6 3.10 1.11 -8.57
CA THR A 6 2.81 0.66 -7.20
C THR A 6 3.01 1.77 -6.18
N PHE A 7 2.08 1.87 -5.23
CA PHE A 7 2.16 2.79 -4.10
C PHE A 7 2.09 2.02 -2.78
N GLY A 8 2.67 2.58 -1.75
CA GLY A 8 2.63 1.97 -0.41
C GLY A 8 3.75 2.44 0.50
N CYS A 9 3.94 1.75 1.61
CA CYS A 9 4.96 2.07 2.60
C CYS A 9 6.31 1.37 2.31
N SER A 10 7.17 1.28 3.34
CA SER A 10 8.47 0.60 3.27
C SER A 10 8.43 -0.83 2.73
N HIS A 11 7.34 -1.56 2.95
CA HIS A 11 7.14 -2.89 2.37
C HIS A 11 6.99 -2.85 0.84
N THR A 12 6.39 -1.79 0.31
CA THR A 12 6.30 -1.59 -1.15
C THR A 12 7.63 -1.11 -1.71
N ARG A 13 8.32 -0.22 -1.00
CA ARG A 13 9.66 0.21 -1.39
C ARG A 13 10.66 -0.95 -1.47
N GLY A 14 10.50 -1.96 -0.62
CA GLY A 14 11.40 -3.10 -0.54
C GLY A 14 12.47 -2.96 0.54
N GLU A 15 12.13 -2.36 1.70
CA GLU A 15 13.08 -2.13 2.81
C GLU A 15 13.76 -3.40 3.32
N GLY A 16 13.14 -4.57 3.19
CA GLY A 16 13.66 -5.82 3.74
C GLY A 16 14.57 -6.63 2.82
N VAL A 17 14.88 -6.14 1.62
CA VAL A 17 15.63 -6.89 0.60
C VAL A 17 16.90 -6.15 0.18
N ASP A 18 17.85 -6.87 -0.40
CA ASP A 18 19.13 -6.31 -0.84
C ASP A 18 18.97 -5.45 -2.11
N ASP A 19 18.18 -5.92 -3.06
CA ASP A 19 17.86 -5.19 -4.30
C ASP A 19 16.34 -5.06 -4.47
N PRO A 20 15.74 -3.90 -4.07
CA PRO A 20 14.32 -3.66 -4.26
C PRO A 20 13.84 -3.71 -5.72
N SER A 21 14.72 -3.50 -6.67
CA SER A 21 14.35 -3.52 -8.10
C SER A 21 14.07 -4.93 -8.64
N THR A 22 14.55 -5.96 -7.94
CA THR A 22 14.40 -7.37 -8.32
C THR A 22 13.73 -8.24 -7.25
N GLU A 23 13.78 -7.84 -5.98
CA GLU A 23 13.39 -8.67 -4.84
C GLU A 23 12.19 -8.14 -4.05
N SER A 24 11.67 -6.95 -4.37
CA SER A 24 10.44 -6.44 -3.76
C SER A 24 9.20 -7.10 -4.38
N TRP A 25 8.06 -7.07 -3.65
CA TRP A 25 6.81 -7.60 -4.20
C TRP A 25 6.36 -6.87 -5.49
N PRO A 26 6.58 -5.55 -5.66
CA PRO A 26 6.31 -4.91 -6.95
C PRO A 26 7.13 -5.48 -8.10
N ALA A 27 8.43 -5.73 -7.85
CA ALA A 27 9.32 -6.31 -8.86
C ALA A 27 8.84 -7.71 -9.30
N TYR A 28 8.59 -8.61 -8.35
CA TYR A 28 8.06 -9.94 -8.65
C TYR A 28 6.68 -9.91 -9.32
N LEU A 29 5.80 -8.97 -8.92
CA LEU A 29 4.50 -8.84 -9.55
C LEU A 29 4.62 -8.33 -10.99
N GLY A 30 5.47 -7.34 -11.24
CA GLY A 30 5.75 -6.83 -12.56
C GLY A 30 6.34 -7.91 -13.49
N GLU A 31 7.29 -8.71 -13.00
CA GLU A 31 7.83 -9.87 -13.71
C GLU A 31 6.73 -10.86 -14.11
N ASN A 32 5.86 -11.22 -13.17
CA ASN A 32 4.75 -12.15 -13.42
C ASN A 32 3.72 -11.62 -14.44
N LEU A 33 3.51 -10.30 -14.45
CA LEU A 33 2.57 -9.63 -15.37
C LEU A 33 3.22 -9.25 -16.72
N GLY A 34 4.55 -9.33 -16.86
CA GLY A 34 5.29 -8.85 -18.04
C GLY A 34 5.22 -7.32 -18.20
N MET A 35 5.18 -6.58 -17.09
CA MET A 35 5.06 -5.11 -17.06
C MET A 35 6.32 -4.45 -16.51
N GLU A 36 6.63 -3.24 -17.01
CA GLU A 36 7.62 -2.38 -16.39
C GLU A 36 7.10 -1.85 -15.04
N VAL A 37 7.94 -1.88 -14.00
CA VAL A 37 7.55 -1.45 -12.65
C VAL A 37 7.96 -0.01 -12.37
N VAL A 38 6.98 0.80 -11.95
CA VAL A 38 7.20 2.13 -11.37
C VAL A 38 6.84 2.05 -9.88
N ASN A 39 7.84 1.81 -9.05
CA ASN A 39 7.64 1.67 -7.61
C ASN A 39 7.69 3.03 -6.90
N LYS A 40 6.56 3.45 -6.31
CA LYS A 40 6.37 4.68 -5.55
C LYS A 40 6.20 4.39 -4.04
N GLY A 41 6.73 3.28 -3.56
CA GLY A 41 6.79 2.99 -2.12
C GLY A 41 7.72 3.94 -1.37
N ALA A 42 7.35 4.32 -0.15
CA ALA A 42 8.15 5.21 0.69
C ALA A 42 8.12 4.76 2.16
N ASP A 43 9.19 5.06 2.92
CA ASP A 43 9.35 4.56 4.28
C ASP A 43 8.42 5.26 5.27
N GLY A 44 7.84 4.46 6.17
CA GLY A 44 7.09 4.97 7.31
C GLY A 44 5.81 5.74 6.98
N VAL A 45 5.43 5.86 5.73
CA VAL A 45 4.31 6.71 5.27
C VAL A 45 2.94 6.23 5.74
N SER A 46 1.98 7.16 5.73
CA SER A 46 0.57 6.93 6.05
C SER A 46 -0.29 6.75 4.79
N ASN A 47 -1.55 6.32 4.95
CA ASN A 47 -2.50 6.25 3.85
C ASN A 47 -2.79 7.64 3.23
N LYS A 48 -2.75 8.70 4.04
CA LYS A 48 -2.87 10.08 3.57
C LYS A 48 -1.70 10.50 2.66
N PHE A 49 -0.48 10.05 2.97
CA PHE A 49 0.68 10.27 2.09
C PHE A 49 0.54 9.50 0.79
N ILE A 50 0.10 8.24 0.85
CA ILE A 50 -0.17 7.42 -0.35
C ILE A 50 -1.20 8.11 -1.24
N GLN A 51 -2.30 8.62 -0.69
CA GLN A 51 -3.29 9.41 -1.42
C GLN A 51 -2.66 10.60 -2.14
N HIS A 52 -1.83 11.37 -1.43
CA HIS A 52 -1.15 12.53 -1.99
C HIS A 52 -0.27 12.13 -3.19
N GLU A 53 0.52 11.08 -3.07
CA GLU A 53 1.37 10.57 -4.16
C GLU A 53 0.55 10.11 -5.37
N VAL A 54 -0.56 9.40 -5.13
CA VAL A 54 -1.44 8.93 -6.22
C VAL A 54 -2.08 10.10 -6.97
N VAL A 55 -2.61 11.09 -6.26
CA VAL A 55 -3.32 12.23 -6.88
C VAL A 55 -2.36 13.10 -7.71
N ASN A 56 -1.11 13.22 -7.30
CA ASN A 56 -0.09 14.02 -7.99
C ASN A 56 0.70 13.23 -9.06
N PHE A 57 0.47 11.91 -9.19
CA PHE A 57 1.19 11.10 -10.16
C PHE A 57 0.66 11.32 -11.59
N LYS A 58 1.59 11.35 -12.56
CA LYS A 58 1.25 11.46 -13.99
C LYS A 58 1.08 10.07 -14.60
N PHE A 59 -0.14 9.55 -14.51
CA PHE A 59 -0.50 8.26 -15.11
C PHE A 59 -0.49 8.30 -16.64
N GLN A 60 -0.17 7.15 -17.23
CA GLN A 60 -0.36 6.87 -18.66
C GLN A 60 -1.63 6.02 -18.85
N PRO A 61 -2.25 6.05 -20.04
CA PRO A 61 -3.52 5.32 -20.28
C PRO A 61 -3.44 3.80 -20.04
N ASP A 62 -2.26 3.21 -20.24
CA ASP A 62 -2.06 1.76 -20.12
C ASP A 62 -1.46 1.35 -18.76
N ASP A 63 -1.45 2.24 -17.78
CA ASP A 63 -0.96 1.94 -16.45
C ASP A 63 -1.93 1.02 -15.71
N THR A 64 -1.38 0.05 -15.00
CA THR A 64 -2.08 -0.74 -13.99
C THR A 64 -1.59 -0.29 -12.62
N VAL A 65 -2.51 -0.04 -11.70
CA VAL A 65 -2.18 0.50 -10.37
C VAL A 65 -2.37 -0.57 -9.30
N ALA A 66 -1.36 -0.76 -8.44
CA ALA A 66 -1.48 -1.61 -7.27
C ALA A 66 -1.06 -0.82 -6.01
N ILE A 67 -1.93 -0.75 -5.01
CA ILE A 67 -1.71 0.05 -3.82
C ILE A 67 -1.71 -0.83 -2.59
N LEU A 68 -0.55 -0.95 -1.92
CA LEU A 68 -0.47 -1.60 -0.61
C LEU A 68 -0.80 -0.57 0.47
N TRP A 69 -2.06 -0.54 0.89
CA TRP A 69 -2.54 0.33 1.96
C TRP A 69 -1.88 -0.03 3.27
N THR A 70 -1.30 0.98 3.92
CA THR A 70 -0.51 0.80 5.14
C THR A 70 -1.38 0.80 6.42
N TYR A 71 -0.73 0.78 7.57
CA TYR A 71 -1.37 0.77 8.88
C TYR A 71 -2.24 2.02 9.07
N PRO A 72 -3.51 1.87 9.47
CA PRO A 72 -4.44 3.00 9.64
C PRO A 72 -4.00 3.96 10.75
N ASP A 73 -3.26 3.47 11.74
CA ASP A 73 -2.76 4.29 12.85
C ASP A 73 -1.72 5.34 12.43
N ARG A 74 -1.24 5.30 11.19
CA ARG A 74 -0.28 6.28 10.69
C ARG A 74 -1.01 7.47 10.09
N THR A 75 -0.52 8.68 10.39
CA THR A 75 -0.98 9.91 9.74
C THR A 75 0.20 10.81 9.38
N CYS A 76 -0.04 11.89 8.63
CA CYS A 76 0.99 12.87 8.30
C CYS A 76 0.43 14.28 8.21
N VAL A 77 1.32 15.25 8.36
CA VAL A 77 1.05 16.67 8.13
C VAL A 77 1.87 17.13 6.94
N PHE A 78 1.22 17.77 5.99
CA PHE A 78 1.88 18.44 4.87
C PHE A 78 2.08 19.92 5.17
N GLU A 79 3.27 20.43 4.94
CA GLU A 79 3.58 21.87 5.02
C GLU A 79 3.30 22.57 3.70
N SER A 80 3.41 21.84 2.60
CA SER A 80 3.15 22.35 1.25
C SER A 80 2.54 21.26 0.36
N ALA A 81 2.23 21.58 -0.87
CA ALA A 81 1.72 20.61 -1.85
C ALA A 81 2.74 19.50 -2.20
N THR A 82 4.01 19.69 -1.88
CA THR A 82 5.10 18.77 -2.25
C THR A 82 5.88 18.25 -1.05
N GLU A 83 5.64 18.76 0.15
CA GLU A 83 6.44 18.45 1.32
C GLU A 83 5.61 17.95 2.49
N CYS A 84 5.86 16.70 2.88
CA CYS A 84 5.34 16.11 4.11
C CYS A 84 6.33 16.38 5.26
N SER A 85 5.97 17.26 6.18
CA SER A 85 6.87 17.64 7.27
C SER A 85 7.03 16.57 8.33
N VAL A 86 5.97 15.87 8.66
CA VAL A 86 5.98 14.85 9.73
C VAL A 86 5.04 13.71 9.39
N THR A 87 5.60 12.49 9.31
CA THR A 87 4.79 11.28 9.42
C THR A 87 4.70 10.86 10.88
N MET A 88 3.50 10.81 11.41
CA MET A 88 3.22 10.37 12.77
C MET A 88 2.97 8.87 12.80
N VAL A 89 3.83 8.16 13.51
CA VAL A 89 3.75 6.70 13.72
C VAL A 89 3.61 6.43 15.22
N PRO A 90 2.78 5.48 15.65
CA PRO A 90 2.70 5.11 17.05
C PRO A 90 4.09 4.83 17.65
N LYS A 91 4.34 5.31 18.87
CA LYS A 91 5.61 5.17 19.59
C LYS A 91 6.81 5.95 19.02
N SER A 92 6.61 6.85 18.07
CA SER A 92 7.66 7.80 17.70
C SER A 92 7.93 8.79 18.86
N LEU A 93 9.20 9.13 19.07
CA LEU A 93 9.63 10.07 20.13
C LEU A 93 9.42 11.54 19.75
N HIS A 94 8.85 11.83 18.60
CA HIS A 94 8.60 13.22 18.18
C HIS A 94 7.45 13.82 19.02
N PRO A 95 7.60 15.01 19.63
CA PRO A 95 6.60 15.59 20.55
C PRO A 95 5.20 15.75 19.95
N LEU A 96 5.08 16.12 18.67
CA LEU A 96 3.79 16.21 17.98
C LEU A 96 3.10 14.85 17.87
N THR A 97 3.88 13.78 17.68
CA THR A 97 3.36 12.41 17.58
C THR A 97 2.79 11.96 18.92
N GLU A 98 3.50 12.17 20.03
CA GLU A 98 3.01 11.83 21.36
C GLU A 98 1.70 12.59 21.67
N HIS A 99 1.67 13.89 21.40
CA HIS A 99 0.50 14.73 21.62
C HIS A 99 -0.72 14.24 20.80
N TYR A 100 -0.51 13.93 19.51
CA TYR A 100 -1.55 13.40 18.62
C TYR A 100 -2.14 12.10 19.14
N TYR A 101 -1.31 11.10 19.46
CA TYR A 101 -1.81 9.80 19.91
C TYR A 101 -2.46 9.85 21.29
N LYS A 102 -2.04 10.77 22.15
CA LYS A 102 -2.62 10.94 23.47
C LYS A 102 -3.98 11.64 23.45
N HIS A 103 -4.21 12.59 22.56
CA HIS A 103 -5.34 13.50 22.62
C HIS A 103 -6.34 13.42 21.46
N TYR A 104 -5.89 12.96 20.28
CA TYR A 104 -6.69 13.01 19.04
C TYR A 104 -6.89 11.65 18.39
N HIS A 105 -5.99 10.71 18.59
CA HIS A 105 -6.08 9.41 17.94
C HIS A 105 -7.09 8.50 18.61
N THR A 106 -7.95 7.86 17.78
CA THR A 106 -8.72 6.66 18.17
C THR A 106 -8.62 5.66 17.03
N SER A 107 -8.59 4.36 17.35
CA SER A 107 -8.55 3.31 16.31
C SER A 107 -9.78 3.37 15.40
N TYR A 108 -10.92 3.80 15.90
CA TYR A 108 -12.12 4.00 15.09
C TYR A 108 -11.88 5.09 14.02
N ASN A 109 -11.45 6.29 14.44
CA ASN A 109 -11.22 7.40 13.53
C ASN A 109 -10.14 7.07 12.49
N ALA A 110 -9.04 6.45 12.93
CA ALA A 110 -7.95 6.05 12.05
C ALA A 110 -8.40 5.07 10.95
N ASN A 111 -9.23 4.08 11.30
CA ASN A 111 -9.81 3.14 10.33
C ASN A 111 -10.82 3.84 9.41
N PHE A 112 -11.68 4.69 9.95
CA PHE A 112 -12.66 5.45 9.17
C PHE A 112 -11.97 6.35 8.15
N GLU A 113 -11.01 7.17 8.57
CA GLU A 113 -10.22 8.03 7.69
C GLU A 113 -9.51 7.25 6.59
N SER A 114 -8.89 6.11 6.94
CA SER A 114 -8.22 5.25 5.96
C SER A 114 -9.19 4.75 4.90
N LYS A 115 -10.40 4.35 5.25
CA LYS A 115 -11.43 3.91 4.28
C LYS A 115 -11.91 5.04 3.40
N VAL A 116 -12.14 6.22 3.96
CA VAL A 116 -12.50 7.42 3.17
C VAL A 116 -11.40 7.72 2.14
N ILE A 117 -10.14 7.66 2.55
CA ILE A 117 -8.99 7.86 1.66
C ILE A 117 -8.98 6.83 0.53
N ILE A 118 -9.14 5.54 0.85
CA ILE A 118 -9.17 4.46 -0.14
C ILE A 118 -10.29 4.69 -1.15
N HIS A 119 -11.49 5.03 -0.68
CA HIS A 119 -12.63 5.31 -1.55
C HIS A 119 -12.39 6.50 -2.47
N GLN A 120 -11.81 7.59 -1.96
CA GLN A 120 -11.47 8.78 -2.75
C GLN A 120 -10.44 8.47 -3.83
N VAL A 121 -9.40 7.70 -3.49
CA VAL A 121 -8.36 7.28 -4.45
C VAL A 121 -8.95 6.37 -5.52
N ASN A 122 -9.79 5.40 -5.15
CA ASN A 122 -10.47 4.54 -6.12
C ASN A 122 -11.33 5.36 -7.09
N SER A 123 -12.14 6.29 -6.57
CA SER A 123 -12.97 7.17 -7.40
C SER A 123 -12.14 8.00 -8.38
N PHE A 124 -11.01 8.54 -7.91
CA PHE A 124 -10.06 9.29 -8.75
C PHE A 124 -9.46 8.43 -9.87
N LEU A 125 -9.01 7.20 -9.56
CA LEU A 125 -8.39 6.31 -10.53
C LEU A 125 -9.42 5.72 -11.51
N HIS A 126 -10.63 5.41 -11.06
CA HIS A 126 -11.74 4.98 -11.93
C HIS A 126 -12.12 6.05 -12.95
N GLN A 127 -12.11 7.34 -12.57
CA GLN A 127 -12.33 8.44 -13.52
C GLN A 127 -11.26 8.53 -14.61
N LYS A 128 -10.10 7.92 -14.38
CA LYS A 128 -9.02 7.80 -15.37
C LYS A 128 -9.06 6.49 -16.15
N TYR A 129 -10.06 5.64 -15.89
CA TYR A 129 -10.21 4.31 -16.50
C TYR A 129 -9.01 3.38 -16.28
N LEU A 130 -8.32 3.52 -15.13
CA LEU A 130 -7.17 2.70 -14.79
C LEU A 130 -7.59 1.46 -13.99
N PRO A 131 -7.07 0.26 -14.32
CA PRO A 131 -7.20 -0.91 -13.47
C PRO A 131 -6.51 -0.68 -12.12
N VAL A 132 -7.24 -0.90 -11.02
CA VAL A 132 -6.77 -0.67 -9.66
C VAL A 132 -6.90 -1.92 -8.82
N TYR A 133 -5.80 -2.30 -8.15
CA TYR A 133 -5.78 -3.40 -7.19
C TYR A 133 -5.45 -2.86 -5.80
N ASN A 134 -6.45 -2.88 -4.92
CA ASN A 134 -6.29 -2.50 -3.53
C ASN A 134 -5.76 -3.69 -2.73
N LEU A 135 -4.61 -3.52 -2.11
CA LEU A 135 -3.89 -4.52 -1.34
C LEU A 135 -3.84 -4.06 0.13
N PRO A 136 -4.74 -4.53 1.01
CA PRO A 136 -4.71 -4.13 2.40
C PRO A 136 -3.56 -4.83 3.14
N ILE A 137 -2.78 -4.08 3.93
CA ILE A 137 -1.70 -4.65 4.74
C ILE A 137 -2.26 -5.53 5.87
N LEU A 138 -3.40 -5.13 6.44
CA LEU A 138 -4.07 -5.78 7.56
C LEU A 138 -5.54 -6.04 7.25
N LYS A 139 -6.06 -7.16 7.77
CA LYS A 139 -7.49 -7.49 7.68
C LYS A 139 -8.40 -6.42 8.29
N MET A 140 -7.97 -5.73 9.34
CA MET A 140 -8.76 -4.68 9.98
C MET A 140 -9.09 -3.49 9.07
N LEU A 141 -8.32 -3.24 8.00
CA LEU A 141 -8.63 -2.21 7.00
C LEU A 141 -9.91 -2.53 6.23
N VAL A 142 -10.31 -3.78 6.13
CA VAL A 142 -11.47 -4.24 5.36
C VAL A 142 -12.61 -4.79 6.22
N SER A 143 -12.39 -4.96 7.53
CA SER A 143 -13.41 -5.45 8.47
C SER A 143 -14.14 -4.30 9.18
N ASN A 144 -15.42 -4.51 9.51
CA ASN A 144 -16.22 -3.71 10.45
C ASN A 144 -16.68 -2.30 10.02
N PHE A 145 -16.87 -2.04 8.72
CA PHE A 145 -17.54 -0.80 8.29
C PHE A 145 -18.52 -1.09 7.15
N GLU A 146 -19.80 -1.15 7.48
CA GLU A 146 -20.89 -1.40 6.51
C GLU A 146 -21.13 -0.24 5.54
N LEU A 147 -20.56 0.93 5.81
CA LEU A 147 -20.87 2.17 5.08
C LEU A 147 -19.95 2.49 3.90
N ILE A 148 -18.76 1.90 3.84
CA ILE A 148 -17.80 2.16 2.76
C ILE A 148 -17.23 0.80 2.32
N ASP A 149 -17.75 0.31 1.21
CA ASP A 149 -17.24 -0.87 0.54
C ASP A 149 -16.26 -0.48 -0.58
N PHE A 150 -15.25 -1.29 -0.80
CA PHE A 150 -14.33 -1.16 -1.92
C PHE A 150 -13.77 -2.53 -2.31
N ASP A 151 -13.57 -2.73 -3.59
CA ASP A 151 -12.97 -3.95 -4.10
C ASP A 151 -11.52 -4.06 -3.66
N TYR A 152 -11.15 -5.18 -3.06
CA TYR A 152 -9.80 -5.44 -2.62
C TYR A 152 -9.37 -6.88 -2.86
N VAL A 153 -8.07 -7.06 -3.01
CA VAL A 153 -7.46 -8.39 -3.06
C VAL A 153 -7.42 -8.96 -1.64
N ASN A 154 -8.16 -10.02 -1.38
CA ASN A 154 -8.27 -10.64 -0.05
C ASN A 154 -7.00 -11.43 0.34
N ILE A 155 -5.85 -10.78 0.21
CA ILE A 155 -4.52 -11.31 0.55
C ILE A 155 -3.80 -10.25 1.37
N PHE A 156 -3.58 -10.54 2.65
CA PHE A 156 -3.00 -9.57 3.59
C PHE A 156 -1.50 -9.75 3.70
N PHE A 157 -0.75 -8.69 3.46
CA PHE A 157 0.71 -8.71 3.54
C PHE A 157 1.21 -9.14 4.93
N SER A 158 0.49 -8.78 5.99
CA SER A 158 0.81 -9.17 7.37
C SER A 158 0.86 -10.69 7.60
N ASN A 159 0.16 -11.48 6.80
CA ASN A 159 0.21 -12.94 6.90
C ASN A 159 1.60 -13.50 6.54
N PHE A 160 2.34 -12.79 5.70
CA PHE A 160 3.69 -13.17 5.28
C PHE A 160 4.76 -12.61 6.24
N LEU A 161 4.47 -11.53 6.95
CA LEU A 161 5.39 -10.96 7.94
C LEU A 161 5.54 -11.81 9.19
N ASN A 162 4.50 -12.54 9.59
CA ASN A 162 4.46 -13.29 10.84
C ASN A 162 4.57 -14.81 10.65
N ASP A 163 4.71 -15.29 9.44
CA ASP A 163 4.87 -16.73 9.15
C ASP A 163 6.35 -17.12 9.23
N PRO A 164 6.73 -18.08 10.11
CA PRO A 164 8.11 -18.55 10.23
C PRO A 164 8.72 -19.12 8.94
N LYS A 165 7.89 -19.46 7.95
CA LYS A 165 8.35 -19.89 6.63
C LYS A 165 9.02 -18.79 5.84
N TYR A 166 8.77 -17.55 6.20
CA TYR A 166 9.25 -16.37 5.48
C TYR A 166 10.16 -15.57 6.40
N PRO A 167 11.46 -15.85 6.43
CA PRO A 167 12.38 -15.13 7.31
C PRO A 167 12.37 -13.64 6.99
N TYR A 168 12.49 -12.86 8.05
CA TYR A 168 12.67 -11.42 7.89
C TYR A 168 13.93 -11.10 7.11
N GLY A 169 13.86 -10.08 6.28
CA GLY A 169 15.00 -9.40 5.72
C GLY A 169 15.57 -8.35 6.68
N HIS A 170 16.14 -7.30 6.13
CA HIS A 170 16.71 -6.22 6.92
C HIS A 170 15.62 -5.48 7.74
N ASN A 171 16.01 -4.95 8.88
CA ASN A 171 15.16 -4.10 9.74
C ASN A 171 13.80 -4.72 10.13
N LYS A 172 13.71 -6.04 10.22
CA LYS A 172 12.47 -6.79 10.50
C LYS A 172 11.36 -6.56 9.46
N HIS A 173 11.72 -6.21 8.24
CA HIS A 173 10.82 -6.16 7.09
C HIS A 173 10.75 -7.51 6.38
N ALA A 174 9.82 -7.63 5.44
CA ALA A 174 9.67 -8.84 4.63
C ALA A 174 10.93 -9.09 3.79
N GLY A 175 11.54 -10.26 3.95
CA GLY A 175 12.65 -10.71 3.10
C GLY A 175 12.18 -11.11 1.69
N PRO A 176 13.12 -11.45 0.78
CA PRO A 176 12.82 -11.77 -0.63
C PRO A 176 11.78 -12.87 -0.80
N LEU A 177 11.83 -13.89 0.06
CA LEU A 177 10.89 -15.02 -0.01
C LEU A 177 9.45 -14.60 0.29
N ALA A 178 9.22 -13.79 1.33
CA ALA A 178 7.91 -13.24 1.66
C ALA A 178 7.36 -12.38 0.53
N ASN A 179 8.18 -11.48 -0.03
CA ASN A 179 7.84 -10.62 -1.15
C ASN A 179 7.43 -11.43 -2.38
N ARG A 180 8.19 -12.46 -2.72
CA ARG A 180 7.93 -13.35 -3.86
C ARG A 180 6.61 -14.11 -3.73
N PHE A 181 6.34 -14.70 -2.56
CA PHE A 181 5.11 -15.44 -2.33
C PHE A 181 3.89 -14.53 -2.31
N TYR A 182 4.00 -13.36 -1.68
CA TYR A 182 2.94 -12.36 -1.71
C TYR A 182 2.59 -11.94 -3.14
N ALA A 183 3.58 -11.58 -3.93
CA ALA A 183 3.39 -11.21 -5.34
C ALA A 183 2.73 -12.32 -6.15
N LYS A 184 3.12 -13.58 -5.92
CA LYS A 184 2.51 -14.75 -6.58
C LYS A 184 1.04 -14.91 -6.24
N GLU A 185 0.64 -14.71 -4.98
CA GLU A 185 -0.76 -14.81 -4.59
C GLU A 185 -1.59 -13.64 -5.16
N VAL A 186 -1.04 -12.43 -5.15
CA VAL A 186 -1.66 -11.26 -5.80
C VAL A 186 -1.83 -11.52 -7.31
N TYR A 187 -0.80 -12.01 -7.99
CA TYR A 187 -0.88 -12.36 -9.42
C TYR A 187 -1.99 -13.37 -9.71
N LYS A 188 -2.09 -14.44 -8.93
CA LYS A 188 -3.16 -15.43 -9.08
C LYS A 188 -4.54 -14.78 -8.96
N HIS A 189 -4.73 -13.90 -8.00
CA HIS A 189 -5.99 -13.19 -7.82
C HIS A 189 -6.34 -12.34 -9.05
N ILE A 190 -5.39 -11.55 -9.53
CA ILE A 190 -5.54 -10.71 -10.72
C ILE A 190 -5.91 -11.57 -11.94
N TYR A 191 -5.17 -12.66 -12.16
CA TYR A 191 -5.39 -13.55 -13.31
C TYR A 191 -6.75 -14.25 -13.29
N THR A 192 -7.18 -14.74 -12.11
CA THR A 192 -8.45 -15.47 -11.97
C THR A 192 -9.67 -14.57 -12.07
N HIS A 193 -9.58 -13.29 -11.65
CA HIS A 193 -10.71 -12.35 -11.71
C HIS A 193 -10.77 -11.61 -13.05
N GLY A 194 -9.65 -11.28 -13.65
CA GLY A 194 -9.59 -10.64 -14.96
C GLY A 194 -10.08 -11.52 -16.13
N GLN A 195 -10.23 -12.84 -15.93
CA GLN A 195 -10.83 -13.75 -16.93
C GLN A 195 -12.36 -13.84 -16.83
N LYS A 196 -12.97 -13.37 -15.75
CA LYS A 196 -14.43 -13.41 -15.56
C LYS A 196 -15.16 -12.23 -16.20
N GLU A 197 -14.43 -11.19 -16.60
CA GLU A 197 -14.98 -9.97 -17.21
C GLU A 197 -14.82 -9.90 -18.75
N LYS A 198 -14.34 -10.97 -19.35
CA LYS A 198 -14.26 -11.15 -20.82
C LYS A 198 -15.28 -12.17 -21.26
#